data_75ed596a9c8acf6262b2fc7ad620b390
#
_entry.id   75ed596a9c8acf6262b2fc7ad620b390
#
_cell.length_a   1.000
_cell.length_b   1.000
_cell.length_c   1.000
_cell.angle_alpha   90.00
_cell.angle_beta   90.00
_cell.angle_gamma   90.00
#
_symmetry.space_group_name_H-M   'P 1'
#
loop_
_entity.id
_entity.type
_entity.pdbx_description
1 polymer ?
#
loop_
_entity_poly.entity_id
_entity_poly.type
_entity_poly.pdbx_seq_one_letter_code
_entity_poly.pdbx_strand_id
1 'polypeptide(L)'
;MSELARGPLDELAERWRSGWAEGGFAACCTPDVSYEDPTAPQLLRGVDALERHAQALRGAFPDLRIEATAPPLGRGEHICMPWRALGTHRGDLGAMLPATERFVTLQGVHYVELSDGSVRRARGFFDLYDAAIQLGLLPERGGLGETALLLLRGFGLRRRPGPEN
;
A
#
# COMPACT_ATOMS: atom_id res chain seq x y z
N MET A 1 -14.71 -0.42 31.75
CA MET A 1 -14.45 -0.31 30.29
C MET A 1 -14.74 -1.68 29.71
N SER A 2 -15.85 -1.82 28.98
CA SER A 2 -16.23 -3.11 28.39
C SER A 2 -15.28 -3.38 27.23
N GLU A 3 -14.48 -4.42 27.35
CA GLU A 3 -13.73 -5.03 26.24
C GLU A 3 -14.78 -5.60 25.28
N LEU A 4 -15.10 -4.80 24.25
CA LEU A 4 -15.99 -5.26 23.17
C LEU A 4 -15.36 -6.50 22.57
N ALA A 5 -16.04 -7.63 22.66
CA ALA A 5 -15.62 -8.88 22.05
C ALA A 5 -15.32 -8.62 20.56
N ARG A 6 -14.10 -8.95 20.10
CA ARG A 6 -13.70 -8.82 18.70
C ARG A 6 -14.64 -9.64 17.83
N GLY A 7 -15.22 -9.01 16.82
CA GLY A 7 -16.11 -9.69 15.90
C GLY A 7 -15.32 -10.49 14.84
N PRO A 8 -15.99 -11.35 14.08
CA PRO A 8 -15.36 -12.14 13.02
C PRO A 8 -14.61 -11.29 11.98
N LEU A 9 -15.07 -10.07 11.71
CA LEU A 9 -14.39 -9.12 10.80
C LEU A 9 -13.10 -8.59 11.40
N ASP A 10 -13.04 -8.34 12.71
CA ASP A 10 -11.83 -7.90 13.39
C ASP A 10 -10.76 -8.98 13.36
N GLU A 11 -11.15 -10.25 13.57
CA GLU A 11 -10.24 -11.38 13.49
C GLU A 11 -9.70 -11.59 12.08
N LEU A 12 -10.54 -11.46 11.06
CA LEU A 12 -10.11 -11.55 9.67
C LEU A 12 -9.13 -10.42 9.33
N ALA A 13 -9.44 -9.18 9.71
CA ALA A 13 -8.58 -8.02 9.50
C ALA A 13 -7.23 -8.17 10.20
N GLU A 14 -7.21 -8.75 11.40
CA GLU A 14 -5.99 -9.06 12.12
C GLU A 14 -5.12 -10.08 11.37
N ARG A 15 -5.70 -11.22 10.94
CA ARG A 15 -4.98 -12.24 10.16
C ARG A 15 -4.45 -11.68 8.84
N TRP A 16 -5.25 -10.87 8.15
CA TRP A 16 -4.83 -10.20 6.92
C TRP A 16 -3.64 -9.26 7.17
N ARG A 17 -3.67 -8.47 8.24
CA ARG A 17 -2.58 -7.57 8.63
C ARG A 17 -1.31 -8.33 9.03
N SER A 18 -1.45 -9.41 9.82
CA SER A 18 -0.34 -10.30 10.17
C SER A 18 0.31 -10.90 8.92
N GLY A 19 -0.46 -11.27 7.90
CA GLY A 19 0.05 -11.74 6.62
C GLY A 19 1.06 -10.78 5.99
N TRP A 20 0.81 -9.49 6.07
CA TRP A 20 1.73 -8.46 5.57
C TRP A 20 2.97 -8.30 6.44
N ALA A 21 2.81 -8.33 7.76
CA ALA A 21 3.91 -8.12 8.71
C ALA A 21 4.79 -9.36 8.90
N GLU A 22 4.21 -10.55 8.88
CA GLU A 22 4.86 -11.80 9.30
C GLU A 22 4.74 -12.92 8.25
N GLY A 23 3.77 -12.85 7.36
CA GLY A 23 3.38 -13.92 6.44
C GLY A 23 2.20 -14.74 6.97
N GLY A 24 1.81 -15.78 6.22
CA GLY A 24 0.75 -16.70 6.63
C GLY A 24 -0.63 -16.35 6.07
N PHE A 25 -0.73 -15.78 4.88
CA PHE A 25 -1.99 -15.46 4.20
C PHE A 25 -2.91 -16.67 3.99
N ALA A 26 -2.34 -17.88 3.95
CA ALA A 26 -3.15 -19.10 3.86
C ALA A 26 -4.17 -19.25 5.00
N ALA A 27 -3.94 -18.61 6.15
CA ALA A 27 -4.86 -18.65 7.29
C ALA A 27 -6.13 -17.80 7.10
N CYS A 28 -6.17 -16.92 6.09
CA CYS A 28 -7.30 -16.02 5.86
C CYS A 28 -7.71 -15.89 4.38
N CYS A 29 -7.01 -16.52 3.45
CA CYS A 29 -7.26 -16.42 2.02
C CYS A 29 -7.75 -17.73 1.42
N THR A 30 -8.51 -17.65 0.33
CA THR A 30 -8.75 -18.80 -0.55
C THR A 30 -7.45 -19.17 -1.28
N PRO A 31 -7.24 -20.45 -1.66
CA PRO A 31 -6.02 -20.86 -2.38
C PRO A 31 -5.77 -20.11 -3.68
N ASP A 32 -6.83 -19.67 -4.36
CA ASP A 32 -6.84 -18.96 -5.62
C ASP A 32 -6.99 -17.44 -5.46
N VAL A 33 -6.70 -16.90 -4.26
CA VAL A 33 -6.80 -15.47 -3.98
C VAL A 33 -6.15 -14.63 -5.07
N SER A 34 -6.76 -13.49 -5.40
CA SER A 34 -6.17 -12.50 -6.29
C SER A 34 -5.91 -11.19 -5.56
N TYR A 35 -4.75 -10.58 -5.84
CA TYR A 35 -4.34 -9.33 -5.21
C TYR A 35 -3.71 -8.36 -6.22
N GLU A 36 -3.98 -7.09 -6.05
CA GLU A 36 -3.35 -6.00 -6.78
C GLU A 36 -3.14 -4.77 -5.89
N ASP A 37 -2.06 -4.04 -6.12
CA ASP A 37 -1.77 -2.74 -5.51
C ASP A 37 -0.86 -1.91 -6.44
N PRO A 38 -0.59 -0.63 -6.13
CA PRO A 38 0.25 0.22 -6.97
C PRO A 38 1.70 -0.25 -7.13
N THR A 39 2.21 -1.15 -6.28
CA THR A 39 3.57 -1.71 -6.37
C THR A 39 3.60 -3.08 -7.04
N ALA A 40 2.47 -3.75 -7.17
CA ALA A 40 2.37 -5.01 -7.88
C ALA A 40 2.33 -4.76 -9.40
N PRO A 41 3.31 -5.23 -10.19
CA PRO A 41 3.38 -4.95 -11.63
C PRO A 41 2.24 -5.63 -12.42
N GLN A 42 1.63 -6.65 -11.84
CA GLN A 42 0.55 -7.45 -12.42
C GLN A 42 -0.38 -7.96 -11.32
N LEU A 43 -1.59 -8.37 -11.69
CA LEU A 43 -2.49 -9.07 -10.79
C LEU A 43 -1.82 -10.35 -10.26
N LEU A 44 -1.60 -10.40 -8.96
CA LEU A 44 -1.08 -11.58 -8.28
C LEU A 44 -2.20 -12.64 -8.15
N ARG A 45 -1.85 -13.90 -8.36
CA ARG A 45 -2.78 -15.03 -8.24
C ARG A 45 -2.22 -16.11 -7.34
N GLY A 46 -3.03 -16.56 -6.40
CA GLY A 46 -2.70 -17.56 -5.40
C GLY A 46 -1.92 -17.01 -4.21
N VAL A 47 -2.00 -17.75 -3.11
CA VAL A 47 -1.37 -17.41 -1.83
C VAL A 47 0.14 -17.24 -1.99
N ASP A 48 0.81 -18.12 -2.74
CA ASP A 48 2.26 -18.07 -2.91
C ASP A 48 2.75 -16.78 -3.60
N ALA A 49 1.97 -16.25 -4.57
CA ALA A 49 2.32 -15.01 -5.23
C ALA A 49 2.17 -13.82 -4.28
N LEU A 50 1.11 -13.81 -3.47
CA LEU A 50 0.89 -12.79 -2.44
C LEU A 50 1.96 -12.84 -1.35
N GLU A 51 2.35 -14.04 -0.88
CA GLU A 51 3.43 -14.23 0.10
C GLU A 51 4.77 -13.70 -0.41
N ARG A 52 5.14 -14.02 -1.66
CA ARG A 52 6.38 -13.49 -2.26
C ARG A 52 6.38 -11.97 -2.36
N HIS A 53 5.24 -11.37 -2.71
CA HIS A 53 5.10 -9.92 -2.77
C HIS A 53 5.28 -9.28 -1.38
N ALA A 54 4.59 -9.79 -0.37
CA ALA A 54 4.73 -9.31 1.00
C ALA A 54 6.14 -9.56 1.56
N GLN A 55 6.78 -10.68 1.22
CA GLN A 55 8.15 -10.97 1.60
C GLN A 55 9.15 -9.98 0.99
N ALA A 56 8.95 -9.58 -0.26
CA ALA A 56 9.78 -8.54 -0.88
C ALA A 56 9.66 -7.20 -0.16
N LEU A 57 8.45 -6.82 0.27
CA LEU A 57 8.24 -5.61 1.08
C LEU A 57 8.91 -5.71 2.45
N ARG A 58 8.78 -6.84 3.15
CA ARG A 58 9.49 -7.08 4.43
C ARG A 58 11.00 -7.05 4.27
N GLY A 59 11.52 -7.57 3.15
CA GLY A 59 12.95 -7.49 2.84
C GLY A 59 13.43 -6.05 2.63
N ALA A 60 12.64 -5.22 1.95
CA ALA A 60 12.93 -3.81 1.74
C ALA A 60 12.78 -2.97 3.03
N PHE A 61 11.87 -3.36 3.92
CA PHE A 61 11.58 -2.68 5.20
C PHE A 61 11.67 -3.69 6.36
N PRO A 62 12.87 -4.00 6.86
CA PRO A 62 13.05 -5.03 7.91
C PRO A 62 12.35 -4.71 9.24
N ASP A 63 12.04 -3.44 9.49
CA ASP A 63 11.32 -2.92 10.65
C ASP A 63 9.85 -2.60 10.34
N LEU A 64 9.28 -3.18 9.26
CA LEU A 64 7.92 -2.94 8.81
C LEU A 64 6.91 -3.22 9.93
N ARG A 65 6.07 -2.23 10.20
CA ARG A 65 4.91 -2.35 11.07
C ARG A 65 3.66 -1.94 10.31
N ILE A 66 2.61 -2.70 10.51
CA ILE A 66 1.31 -2.39 9.92
C ILE A 66 0.27 -2.33 11.02
N GLU A 67 -0.40 -1.20 11.10
CA GLU A 67 -1.37 -0.88 12.14
C GLU A 67 -2.74 -0.63 11.52
N ALA A 68 -3.81 -1.05 12.19
CA ALA A 68 -5.15 -0.62 11.83
C ALA A 68 -5.35 0.84 12.24
N THR A 69 -5.85 1.68 11.34
CA THR A 69 -6.18 3.09 11.64
C THR A 69 -7.65 3.29 12.03
N ALA A 70 -8.49 2.30 11.72
CA ALA A 70 -9.90 2.23 12.11
C ALA A 70 -10.35 0.75 12.11
N PRO A 71 -11.46 0.41 12.76
CA PRO A 71 -12.09 -0.90 12.62
C PRO A 71 -12.40 -1.21 11.15
N PRO A 72 -12.41 -2.50 10.76
CA PRO A 72 -12.84 -2.89 9.42
C PRO A 72 -14.31 -2.52 9.21
N LEU A 73 -14.62 -2.04 8.02
CA LEU A 73 -15.96 -1.64 7.62
C LEU A 73 -16.44 -2.53 6.48
N GLY A 74 -17.60 -3.15 6.61
CA GLY A 74 -18.07 -4.03 5.54
C GLY A 74 -19.56 -4.33 5.57
N ARG A 75 -20.02 -4.84 4.42
CA ARG A 75 -21.39 -5.35 4.27
C ARG A 75 -21.36 -6.56 3.36
N GLY A 76 -21.92 -7.68 3.84
CA GLY A 76 -21.90 -8.95 3.11
C GLY A 76 -20.47 -9.42 2.89
N GLU A 77 -20.11 -9.67 1.65
CA GLU A 77 -18.77 -10.17 1.26
C GLU A 77 -17.76 -9.07 0.95
N HIS A 78 -18.10 -7.79 1.14
CA HIS A 78 -17.23 -6.66 0.81
C HIS A 78 -16.78 -5.93 2.06
N ILE A 79 -15.47 -5.78 2.23
CA ILE A 79 -14.86 -5.19 3.43
C ILE A 79 -13.78 -4.19 3.02
N CYS A 80 -13.74 -3.08 3.73
CA CYS A 80 -12.62 -2.13 3.72
C CYS A 80 -11.87 -2.22 5.03
N MET A 81 -10.55 -2.35 4.95
CA MET A 81 -9.63 -2.46 6.08
C MET A 81 -8.64 -1.29 6.04
N PRO A 82 -8.88 -0.18 6.76
CA PRO A 82 -7.96 0.95 6.81
C PRO A 82 -6.69 0.59 7.57
N TRP A 83 -5.53 1.00 7.05
CA TRP A 83 -4.23 0.67 7.63
C TRP A 83 -3.23 1.81 7.51
N ARG A 84 -2.19 1.73 8.33
CA ARG A 84 -0.96 2.52 8.23
C ARG A 84 0.23 1.57 8.28
N ALA A 85 1.16 1.75 7.36
CA ALA A 85 2.45 1.05 7.34
C ALA A 85 3.57 2.02 7.68
N LEU A 86 4.53 1.57 8.48
CA LEU A 86 5.70 2.34 8.90
C LEU A 86 6.93 1.45 8.77
N GLY A 87 8.04 2.02 8.32
CA GLY A 87 9.30 1.28 8.25
C GLY A 87 10.41 2.11 7.62
N THR A 88 11.65 1.65 7.81
CA THR A 88 12.84 2.23 7.21
C THR A 88 13.26 1.40 6.00
N HIS A 89 13.42 2.04 4.86
CA HIS A 89 13.84 1.39 3.62
C HIS A 89 15.32 1.04 3.66
N ARG A 90 15.64 -0.17 4.12
CA ARG A 90 17.00 -0.70 4.33
C ARG A 90 17.41 -1.84 3.41
N GLY A 91 16.49 -2.36 2.63
CA GLY A 91 16.76 -3.37 1.61
C GLY A 91 16.33 -2.91 0.23
N ASP A 92 16.77 -3.59 -0.80
CA ASP A 92 16.40 -3.24 -2.17
C ASP A 92 14.91 -3.50 -2.43
N LEU A 93 14.26 -2.55 -3.07
CA LEU A 93 12.88 -2.70 -3.55
C LEU A 93 12.90 -2.99 -5.05
N GLY A 94 12.81 -4.27 -5.39
CA GLY A 94 13.02 -4.74 -6.76
C GLY A 94 14.46 -4.51 -7.24
N ALA A 95 14.67 -4.64 -8.56
CA ALA A 95 16.01 -4.54 -9.17
C ALA A 95 16.52 -3.09 -9.35
N MET A 96 15.65 -2.09 -9.17
CA MET A 96 15.94 -0.72 -9.58
C MET A 96 16.05 0.29 -8.43
N LEU A 97 15.61 -0.07 -7.23
CA LEU A 97 15.61 0.85 -6.09
C LEU A 97 16.42 0.27 -4.94
N PRO A 98 17.71 0.64 -4.82
CA PRO A 98 18.54 0.29 -3.67
C PRO A 98 18.03 0.99 -2.40
N ALA A 99 18.43 0.47 -1.24
CA ALA A 99 18.09 1.03 0.07
C ALA A 99 18.35 2.54 0.14
N THR A 100 17.37 3.31 0.56
CA THR A 100 17.47 4.78 0.69
C THR A 100 17.74 5.23 2.13
N GLU A 101 17.71 4.33 3.10
CA GLU A 101 17.81 4.58 4.55
C GLU A 101 16.75 5.57 5.09
N ARG A 102 15.69 5.79 4.33
CA ARG A 102 14.64 6.73 4.69
C ARG A 102 13.50 6.02 5.43
N PHE A 103 13.01 6.67 6.46
CA PHE A 103 11.79 6.25 7.15
C PHE A 103 10.57 6.68 6.33
N VAL A 104 9.64 5.74 6.14
CA VAL A 104 8.42 5.94 5.34
C VAL A 104 7.20 5.64 6.18
N THR A 105 6.20 6.49 6.07
CA THR A 105 4.86 6.27 6.63
C THR A 105 3.84 6.34 5.52
N LEU A 106 3.10 5.26 5.31
CA LEU A 106 2.01 5.18 4.33
C LEU A 106 0.69 4.95 5.02
N GLN A 107 -0.36 5.54 4.47
CA GLN A 107 -1.74 5.22 4.83
C GLN A 107 -2.48 4.70 3.63
N GLY A 108 -3.35 3.74 3.87
CA GLY A 108 -4.11 3.13 2.79
C GLY A 108 -5.32 2.37 3.28
N VAL A 109 -5.96 1.73 2.35
CA VAL A 109 -7.07 0.83 2.60
C VAL A 109 -6.90 -0.42 1.74
N HIS A 110 -7.18 -1.59 2.32
CA HIS A 110 -7.43 -2.78 1.54
C HIS A 110 -8.93 -2.93 1.35
N TYR A 111 -9.35 -2.97 0.09
CA TYR A 111 -10.69 -3.43 -0.28
C TYR A 111 -10.62 -4.92 -0.52
N VAL A 112 -11.51 -5.67 0.12
CA VAL A 112 -11.47 -7.13 0.17
C VAL A 112 -12.83 -7.69 -0.18
N GLU A 113 -12.85 -8.72 -1.03
CA GLU A 113 -14.02 -9.54 -1.33
C GLU A 113 -13.83 -10.93 -0.72
N LEU A 114 -14.84 -11.40 0.00
CA LEU A 114 -14.81 -12.70 0.66
C LEU A 114 -15.54 -13.79 -0.17
N SER A 115 -15.16 -15.03 0.10
CA SER A 115 -15.91 -16.23 -0.20
C SER A 115 -15.80 -17.15 1.01
N ASP A 116 -16.95 -17.55 1.56
CA ASP A 116 -17.02 -18.41 2.74
C ASP A 116 -16.15 -17.94 3.92
N GLY A 117 -16.14 -16.62 4.15
CA GLY A 117 -15.36 -16.01 5.24
C GLY A 117 -13.86 -15.88 4.99
N SER A 118 -13.36 -16.29 3.83
CA SER A 118 -11.96 -16.15 3.40
C SER A 118 -11.80 -15.11 2.31
N VAL A 119 -10.64 -14.43 2.27
CA VAL A 119 -10.32 -13.45 1.25
C VAL A 119 -10.13 -14.13 -0.10
N ARG A 120 -11.00 -13.85 -1.04
CA ARG A 120 -10.95 -14.31 -2.43
C ARG A 120 -10.27 -13.31 -3.35
N ARG A 121 -10.51 -12.04 -3.12
CA ARG A 121 -9.89 -10.93 -3.86
C ARG A 121 -9.59 -9.79 -2.93
N ALA A 122 -8.45 -9.15 -3.13
CA ALA A 122 -8.13 -7.92 -2.43
C ALA A 122 -7.42 -6.92 -3.33
N ARG A 123 -7.60 -5.64 -3.02
CA ARG A 123 -6.91 -4.54 -3.68
C ARG A 123 -6.43 -3.54 -2.64
N GLY A 124 -5.15 -3.21 -2.72
CA GLY A 124 -4.53 -2.15 -1.93
C GLY A 124 -4.65 -0.80 -2.62
N PHE A 125 -5.05 0.21 -1.86
CA PHE A 125 -5.07 1.61 -2.29
C PHE A 125 -4.23 2.42 -1.34
N PHE A 126 -3.21 3.10 -1.84
CA PHE A 126 -2.36 4.03 -1.09
C PHE A 126 -1.70 5.02 -2.03
N ASP A 127 -1.17 6.11 -1.48
CA ASP A 127 -0.51 7.16 -2.24
C ASP A 127 0.93 6.77 -2.57
N LEU A 128 1.12 6.16 -3.75
CA LEU A 128 2.46 5.79 -4.25
C LEU A 128 3.31 7.04 -4.55
N TYR A 129 2.69 8.16 -4.91
CA TYR A 129 3.40 9.41 -5.16
C TYR A 129 4.02 9.95 -3.87
N ASP A 130 3.26 9.94 -2.77
CA ASP A 130 3.76 10.33 -1.47
C ASP A 130 4.89 9.40 -0.98
N ALA A 131 4.73 8.09 -1.18
CA ALA A 131 5.80 7.11 -0.91
C ALA A 131 7.10 7.45 -1.67
N ALA A 132 6.99 7.78 -2.96
CA ALA A 132 8.14 8.11 -3.79
C ALA A 132 8.84 9.42 -3.33
N ILE A 133 8.09 10.41 -2.84
CA ILE A 133 8.64 11.62 -2.22
C ILE A 133 9.39 11.27 -0.93
N GLN A 134 8.77 10.50 -0.03
CA GLN A 134 9.37 10.11 1.24
C GLN A 134 10.66 9.29 1.03
N LEU A 135 10.69 8.43 0.00
CA LEU A 135 11.88 7.68 -0.41
C LEU A 135 12.95 8.55 -1.10
N GLY A 136 12.63 9.79 -1.45
CA GLY A 136 13.54 10.72 -2.14
C GLY A 136 13.66 10.46 -3.65
N LEU A 137 12.74 9.71 -4.23
CA LEU A 137 12.68 9.43 -5.68
C LEU A 137 12.05 10.57 -6.46
N LEU A 138 11.17 11.32 -5.82
CA LEU A 138 10.50 12.48 -6.38
C LEU A 138 10.72 13.71 -5.51
N PRO A 139 10.73 14.92 -6.09
CA PRO A 139 10.82 16.15 -5.34
C PRO A 139 9.56 16.39 -4.49
N GLU A 140 9.73 17.14 -3.40
CA GLU A 140 8.62 17.57 -2.56
C GLU A 140 7.60 18.39 -3.34
N ARG A 141 6.30 18.20 -3.01
CA ARG A 141 5.19 18.94 -3.63
C ARG A 141 5.32 20.44 -3.37
N GLY A 142 5.17 21.25 -4.42
CA GLY A 142 5.30 22.70 -4.35
C GLY A 142 6.74 23.21 -4.24
N GLY A 143 7.73 22.32 -4.25
CA GLY A 143 9.14 22.68 -4.19
C GLY A 143 9.73 23.12 -5.54
N LEU A 144 10.93 23.73 -5.48
CA LEU A 144 11.65 24.13 -6.69
C LEU A 144 11.97 22.92 -7.60
N GLY A 145 12.21 21.75 -7.02
CA GLY A 145 12.47 20.51 -7.76
C GLY A 145 11.27 20.05 -8.58
N GLU A 146 10.06 20.12 -8.02
CA GLU A 146 8.83 19.81 -8.77
C GLU A 146 8.62 20.81 -9.92
N THR A 147 8.81 22.09 -9.66
CA THR A 147 8.74 23.13 -10.69
C THR A 147 9.73 22.86 -11.81
N ALA A 148 10.97 22.53 -11.50
CA ALA A 148 12.01 22.19 -12.47
C ALA A 148 11.62 20.95 -13.29
N LEU A 149 11.10 19.90 -12.64
CA LEU A 149 10.64 18.69 -13.32
C LEU A 149 9.47 18.97 -14.29
N LEU A 150 8.51 19.80 -13.87
CA LEU A 150 7.39 20.21 -14.72
C LEU A 150 7.86 21.04 -15.93
N LEU A 151 8.81 21.95 -15.73
CA LEU A 151 9.40 22.74 -16.82
C LEU A 151 10.16 21.86 -17.81
N LEU A 152 10.95 20.88 -17.35
CA LEU A 152 11.64 19.92 -18.20
C LEU A 152 10.68 19.06 -19.04
N ARG A 153 9.48 18.81 -18.54
CA ARG A 153 8.40 18.10 -19.26
C ARG A 153 7.56 19.01 -20.15
N GLY A 154 7.91 20.31 -20.27
CA GLY A 154 7.20 21.29 -21.10
C GLY A 154 5.92 21.86 -20.47
N PHE A 155 5.65 21.58 -19.20
CA PHE A 155 4.54 22.19 -18.47
C PHE A 155 4.96 23.59 -17.95
N GLY A 156 4.07 24.57 -18.01
CA GLY A 156 4.35 25.94 -17.53
C GLY A 156 4.99 26.89 -18.55
N LEU A 157 5.39 26.41 -19.73
CA LEU A 157 5.92 27.26 -20.80
C LEU A 157 4.83 27.86 -21.72
N ARG A 158 3.55 27.59 -21.47
CA ARG A 158 2.44 28.24 -22.17
C ARG A 158 2.34 29.68 -21.71
N ARG A 159 2.82 30.62 -22.56
CA ARG A 159 2.46 32.04 -22.44
C ARG A 159 0.93 32.14 -22.38
N ARG A 160 0.40 32.73 -21.31
CA ARG A 160 -0.98 33.22 -21.32
C ARG A 160 -1.09 34.18 -22.48
N PRO A 161 -2.07 34.01 -23.41
CA PRO A 161 -2.35 35.08 -24.37
C PRO A 161 -2.68 36.32 -23.57
N GLY A 162 -1.99 37.43 -23.89
CA GLY A 162 -2.28 38.71 -23.29
C GLY A 162 -3.71 39.16 -23.67
N PRO A 163 -4.36 40.02 -22.87
CA PRO A 163 -5.66 40.54 -23.24
C PRO A 163 -5.52 41.26 -24.61
N GLU A 164 -6.33 40.84 -25.56
CA GLU A 164 -6.51 41.58 -26.80
C GLU A 164 -7.15 42.93 -26.44
N ASN A 165 -6.43 44.05 -26.83
CA ASN A 165 -6.97 45.41 -26.78
C ASN A 165 -7.96 45.61 -27.93
#